data_1dcfd2c5e924b6a3f1681cd3af3b44c3
#
_entry.id   1dcfd2c5e924b6a3f1681cd3af3b44c3
#
_cell.length_a   1.000
_cell.length_b   1.000
_cell.length_c   1.000
_cell.angle_alpha   90.00
_cell.angle_beta   90.00
_cell.angle_gamma   90.00
#
_symmetry.space_group_name_H-M   'P 1'
#
loop_
_entity.id
_entity.type
_entity.pdbx_description
1 polymer ?
#
loop_
_entity_poly.entity_id
_entity_poly.type
_entity_poly.pdbx_seq_one_letter_code
_entity_poly.pdbx_strand_id
1 'polypeptide(L)'
;MEATTQAGLALRLAVALAGLAAAAVLVPGAARAVPGPTYQAPDGSYCYDLNVDCGWGDIETGVYGDSWDAYQGTCRTRYARATRRNLAWQIVFRYNQQVRWCWKGGVITSFWRDRWPSDTGWGWSFDGHIGSNCVYEHCSGRGVGTYSTDAWSQGSFHACVTWYCPHKYPVVDIWVHGDGGSGASATGA
;
A
#
# COMPACT_ATOMS: atom_id res chain seq x y z
N MET A 1 51.69 -68.37 17.76
CA MET A 1 50.45 -68.26 18.49
C MET A 1 50.30 -66.82 18.92
N GLU A 2 49.22 -66.18 18.56
CA GLU A 2 48.73 -64.81 18.80
C GLU A 2 48.53 -64.00 17.56
N ALA A 3 47.44 -64.31 16.85
CA ALA A 3 46.97 -63.44 15.74
C ALA A 3 45.44 -63.41 15.66
N THR A 4 44.70 -63.67 16.78
CA THR A 4 43.21 -63.79 16.69
C THR A 4 42.43 -62.82 17.57
N THR A 5 43.10 -61.89 18.26
CA THR A 5 42.42 -61.05 19.25
C THR A 5 42.12 -59.56 18.74
N GLN A 6 42.67 -59.12 17.62
CA GLN A 6 42.47 -57.75 17.13
C GLN A 6 41.32 -57.60 16.18
N ALA A 7 40.83 -58.62 15.50
CA ALA A 7 39.74 -58.56 14.60
C ALA A 7 38.34 -58.35 15.21
N GLY A 8 38.21 -58.79 16.48
CA GLY A 8 36.93 -58.70 17.19
C GLY A 8 36.60 -57.33 17.77
N LEU A 9 37.61 -56.49 18.00
CA LEU A 9 37.41 -55.19 18.63
C LEU A 9 37.02 -54.10 17.54
N ALA A 10 37.59 -54.24 16.34
CA ALA A 10 37.27 -53.33 15.23
C ALA A 10 35.83 -53.46 14.71
N LEU A 11 35.29 -54.72 14.77
CA LEU A 11 33.92 -54.96 14.30
C LEU A 11 32.85 -54.46 15.29
N ARG A 12 33.17 -54.43 16.57
CA ARG A 12 32.23 -53.92 17.62
C ARG A 12 32.17 -52.40 17.67
N LEU A 13 33.21 -51.71 17.30
CA LEU A 13 33.24 -50.24 17.17
C LEU A 13 32.52 -49.72 15.92
N ALA A 14 32.55 -50.47 14.82
CA ALA A 14 31.86 -50.09 13.59
C ALA A 14 30.32 -50.17 13.69
N VAL A 15 29.81 -51.13 14.48
CA VAL A 15 28.35 -51.26 14.68
C VAL A 15 27.81 -50.21 15.64
N ALA A 16 28.59 -49.70 16.57
CA ALA A 16 28.19 -48.66 17.52
C ALA A 16 28.11 -47.28 16.86
N LEU A 17 28.92 -47.00 15.83
CA LEU A 17 28.89 -45.72 15.08
C LEU A 17 27.80 -45.67 14.02
N ALA A 18 27.35 -46.80 13.48
CA ALA A 18 26.24 -46.83 12.50
C ALA A 18 24.86 -46.59 13.14
N GLY A 19 24.72 -46.88 14.45
CA GLY A 19 23.45 -46.65 15.17
C GLY A 19 23.18 -45.21 15.57
N LEU A 20 24.19 -44.37 15.61
CA LEU A 20 24.03 -42.94 15.98
C LEU A 20 23.71 -42.01 14.80
N ALA A 21 23.92 -42.47 13.57
CA ALA A 21 23.64 -41.65 12.37
C ALA A 21 22.17 -41.69 11.89
N ALA A 22 21.36 -42.63 12.38
CA ALA A 22 19.97 -42.81 11.92
C ALA A 22 18.92 -42.12 12.79
N ALA A 23 19.30 -41.49 13.91
CA ALA A 23 18.35 -40.81 14.82
C ALA A 23 18.24 -39.31 14.59
N ALA A 24 18.92 -38.74 13.58
CA ALA A 24 18.93 -37.31 13.30
C ALA A 24 17.97 -36.85 12.17
N VAL A 25 17.11 -37.74 11.68
CA VAL A 25 16.23 -37.40 10.58
C VAL A 25 14.81 -37.77 10.94
N LEU A 26 14.12 -36.92 11.61
CA LEU A 26 12.68 -36.69 11.61
C LEU A 26 12.29 -35.84 12.82
N VAL A 27 12.91 -34.64 12.94
CA VAL A 27 12.17 -33.56 13.57
C VAL A 27 11.29 -33.05 12.47
N PRO A 28 9.95 -33.29 12.46
CA PRO A 28 9.07 -32.57 11.59
C PRO A 28 9.42 -31.10 11.84
N GLY A 29 9.78 -30.36 10.76
CA GLY A 29 10.10 -28.95 10.87
C GLY A 29 8.99 -28.33 11.67
N ALA A 30 9.26 -27.93 12.91
CA ALA A 30 8.31 -27.19 13.70
C ALA A 30 7.96 -25.99 12.79
N ALA A 31 6.74 -26.00 12.28
CA ALA A 31 6.22 -24.84 11.54
C ALA A 31 6.50 -23.69 12.51
N ARG A 32 7.46 -22.83 12.14
CA ARG A 32 7.76 -21.64 12.94
C ARG A 32 6.44 -20.91 13.01
N ALA A 33 5.82 -20.90 14.19
CA ALA A 33 4.64 -20.11 14.41
C ALA A 33 4.99 -18.70 13.95
N VAL A 34 4.24 -18.20 12.97
CA VAL A 34 4.36 -16.80 12.54
C VAL A 34 4.12 -15.99 13.82
N PRO A 35 5.06 -15.19 14.29
CA PRO A 35 4.83 -14.36 15.46
C PRO A 35 3.56 -13.56 15.22
N GLY A 36 2.64 -13.53 16.17
CA GLY A 36 1.47 -12.66 16.09
C GLY A 36 1.88 -11.18 16.02
N PRO A 37 0.97 -10.29 15.65
CA PRO A 37 1.22 -8.85 15.64
C PRO A 37 1.68 -8.40 17.04
N THR A 38 2.77 -7.66 17.11
CA THR A 38 3.46 -7.35 18.37
C THR A 38 3.12 -5.96 18.89
N TYR A 39 2.62 -5.08 18.01
CA TYR A 39 2.36 -3.67 18.31
C TYR A 39 0.96 -3.28 17.87
N GLN A 40 0.39 -2.29 18.54
CA GLN A 40 -0.87 -1.68 18.14
C GLN A 40 -0.58 -0.27 17.63
N ALA A 41 -0.98 0.03 16.39
CA ALA A 41 -0.87 1.36 15.82
C ALA A 41 -1.88 2.32 16.49
N PRO A 42 -1.67 3.65 16.42
CA PRO A 42 -2.56 4.63 17.03
C PRO A 42 -3.99 4.61 16.49
N ASP A 43 -4.22 4.09 15.29
CA ASP A 43 -5.55 3.86 14.70
C ASP A 43 -6.22 2.57 15.20
N GLY A 44 -5.60 1.86 16.15
CA GLY A 44 -6.09 0.62 16.73
C GLY A 44 -5.74 -0.65 15.94
N SER A 45 -5.15 -0.54 14.75
CA SER A 45 -4.70 -1.69 13.97
C SER A 45 -3.46 -2.34 14.58
N TYR A 46 -3.30 -3.65 14.36
CA TYR A 46 -2.10 -4.35 14.77
C TYR A 46 -1.04 -4.31 13.67
N CYS A 47 0.22 -4.21 14.06
CA CYS A 47 1.37 -4.17 13.18
C CYS A 47 2.51 -5.05 13.68
N TYR A 48 3.42 -5.44 12.79
CA TYR A 48 4.51 -6.36 13.07
C TYR A 48 5.87 -5.66 13.22
N ASP A 49 6.05 -4.52 12.56
CA ASP A 49 7.28 -3.74 12.61
C ASP A 49 6.97 -2.25 12.80
N LEU A 50 7.51 -1.66 13.89
CA LEU A 50 7.29 -0.27 14.26
C LEU A 50 7.70 0.73 13.17
N ASN A 51 8.70 0.41 12.36
CA ASN A 51 9.21 1.32 11.34
C ASN A 51 8.57 1.12 9.96
N VAL A 52 7.97 -0.05 9.72
CA VAL A 52 7.49 -0.44 8.40
C VAL A 52 5.98 -0.36 8.32
N ASP A 53 5.25 -1.11 9.15
CA ASP A 53 3.80 -1.23 9.01
C ASP A 53 2.99 -0.56 10.12
N CYS A 54 3.62 -0.16 11.24
CA CYS A 54 3.02 0.73 12.22
C CYS A 54 3.04 2.20 11.75
N GLY A 55 2.01 2.97 12.09
CA GLY A 55 2.00 4.39 11.79
C GLY A 55 0.58 4.97 11.61
N TRP A 56 0.49 6.13 11.00
CA TRP A 56 -0.76 6.87 10.81
C TRP A 56 -1.06 7.09 9.34
N GLY A 57 -2.34 7.01 9.01
CA GLY A 57 -2.88 7.58 7.78
C GLY A 57 -3.24 9.06 7.98
N ASP A 58 -2.98 9.89 7.00
CA ASP A 58 -3.28 11.31 6.99
C ASP A 58 -3.84 11.75 5.63
N ILE A 59 -4.66 12.79 5.62
CA ILE A 59 -5.20 13.38 4.40
C ILE A 59 -4.68 14.80 4.24
N GLU A 60 -4.14 15.09 3.07
CA GLU A 60 -3.78 16.45 2.68
C GLU A 60 -4.62 16.84 1.46
N THR A 61 -5.28 17.99 1.52
CA THR A 61 -6.11 18.50 0.42
C THR A 61 -5.83 19.97 0.16
N GLY A 62 -6.03 20.41 -1.09
CA GLY A 62 -5.93 21.81 -1.44
C GLY A 62 -6.60 22.11 -2.78
N VAL A 63 -6.75 23.39 -3.03
CA VAL A 63 -7.31 23.93 -4.28
C VAL A 63 -6.29 24.87 -4.87
N TYR A 64 -6.00 24.69 -6.16
CA TYR A 64 -5.23 25.66 -6.95
C TYR A 64 -6.18 26.69 -7.55
N GLY A 65 -5.66 27.90 -7.78
CA GLY A 65 -6.42 29.05 -8.22
C GLY A 65 -7.23 28.85 -9.50
N ASP A 66 -8.20 29.70 -9.70
CA ASP A 66 -9.10 29.66 -10.83
C ASP A 66 -8.40 30.16 -12.10
N SER A 67 -8.75 29.58 -13.23
CA SER A 67 -8.44 30.08 -14.59
C SER A 67 -9.73 30.19 -15.39
N TRP A 68 -9.77 31.13 -16.33
CA TRP A 68 -10.92 31.29 -17.21
C TRP A 68 -10.60 30.83 -18.62
N ASP A 69 -11.55 30.12 -19.23
CA ASP A 69 -11.51 29.68 -20.62
C ASP A 69 -12.77 30.11 -21.33
N ALA A 70 -12.65 30.75 -22.52
CA ALA A 70 -13.77 31.31 -23.23
C ALA A 70 -14.85 30.27 -23.62
N TYR A 71 -14.46 29.04 -23.88
CA TYR A 71 -15.35 27.94 -24.26
C TYR A 71 -15.85 27.14 -23.07
N GLN A 72 -14.98 26.89 -22.12
CA GLN A 72 -15.25 25.99 -20.98
C GLN A 72 -15.76 26.73 -19.73
N GLY A 73 -15.53 28.04 -19.64
CA GLY A 73 -15.89 28.85 -18.48
C GLY A 73 -14.79 28.97 -17.46
N THR A 74 -15.13 28.99 -16.18
CA THR A 74 -14.16 29.03 -15.08
C THR A 74 -13.66 27.63 -14.81
N CYS A 75 -12.35 27.47 -14.65
CA CYS A 75 -11.70 26.20 -14.37
C CYS A 75 -10.94 26.27 -13.04
N ARG A 76 -10.91 25.16 -12.33
CA ARG A 76 -10.22 25.00 -11.04
C ARG A 76 -9.56 23.64 -10.97
N THR A 77 -8.51 23.52 -10.18
CA THR A 77 -7.88 22.24 -9.86
C THR A 77 -7.93 22.01 -8.35
N ARG A 78 -8.41 20.84 -7.96
CA ARG A 78 -8.34 20.35 -6.58
C ARG A 78 -7.42 19.14 -6.52
N TYR A 79 -6.60 19.06 -5.48
CA TYR A 79 -5.82 17.86 -5.17
C TYR A 79 -6.23 17.30 -3.81
N ALA A 80 -6.03 15.99 -3.67
CA ALA A 80 -6.07 15.29 -2.41
C ALA A 80 -5.04 14.17 -2.42
N ARG A 81 -4.55 13.84 -1.25
CA ARG A 81 -3.61 12.74 -1.09
C ARG A 81 -3.85 11.99 0.21
N ALA A 82 -3.73 10.67 0.15
CA ALA A 82 -3.60 9.80 1.30
C ALA A 82 -2.11 9.67 1.63
N THR A 83 -1.71 10.03 2.82
CA THR A 83 -0.32 10.00 3.28
C THR A 83 -0.19 8.97 4.38
N ARG A 84 0.78 8.07 4.27
CA ARG A 84 1.18 7.17 5.36
C ARG A 84 2.45 7.67 6.00
N ARG A 85 2.46 7.69 7.35
CA ARG A 85 3.64 8.01 8.16
C ARG A 85 3.98 6.84 9.07
N ASN A 86 5.27 6.62 9.32
CA ASN A 86 5.72 5.68 10.36
C ASN A 86 5.62 6.32 11.76
N LEU A 87 5.98 5.58 12.80
CA LEU A 87 5.94 6.08 14.18
C LEU A 87 6.93 7.23 14.46
N ALA A 88 7.94 7.42 13.63
CA ALA A 88 8.85 8.57 13.68
C ALA A 88 8.34 9.78 12.87
N TRP A 89 7.05 9.80 12.47
CA TRP A 89 6.41 10.84 11.67
C TRP A 89 6.98 11.04 10.27
N GLN A 90 7.82 10.12 9.79
CA GLN A 90 8.38 10.17 8.45
C GLN A 90 7.36 9.64 7.45
N ILE A 91 7.26 10.29 6.30
CA ILE A 91 6.38 9.85 5.22
C ILE A 91 6.97 8.59 4.60
N VAL A 92 6.17 7.54 4.53
CA VAL A 92 6.59 6.25 3.95
C VAL A 92 6.01 6.03 2.56
N PHE A 93 4.83 6.58 2.28
CA PHE A 93 4.28 6.73 0.94
C PHE A 93 3.16 7.77 0.89
N ARG A 94 2.87 8.24 -0.31
CA ARG A 94 1.68 9.02 -0.64
C ARG A 94 0.99 8.46 -1.87
N TYR A 95 -0.33 8.48 -1.85
CA TYR A 95 -1.18 8.26 -3.00
C TYR A 95 -1.92 9.54 -3.32
N ASN A 96 -1.62 10.11 -4.48
CA ASN A 96 -2.07 11.43 -4.89
C ASN A 96 -3.15 11.32 -5.95
N GLN A 97 -4.10 12.24 -5.91
CA GLN A 97 -5.05 12.49 -6.98
C GLN A 97 -5.28 13.98 -7.15
N GLN A 98 -5.41 14.43 -8.37
CA GLN A 98 -5.88 15.76 -8.69
C GLN A 98 -7.00 15.69 -9.73
N VAL A 99 -7.94 16.63 -9.62
CA VAL A 99 -9.04 16.83 -10.56
C VAL A 99 -9.01 18.27 -11.02
N ARG A 100 -8.98 18.47 -12.34
CA ARG A 100 -9.26 19.74 -12.96
C ARG A 100 -10.64 19.68 -13.58
N TRP A 101 -11.49 20.66 -13.27
CA TRP A 101 -12.80 20.80 -13.87
C TRP A 101 -13.05 22.25 -14.27
N CYS A 102 -13.91 22.40 -15.26
CA CYS A 102 -14.41 23.69 -15.68
C CYS A 102 -15.93 23.70 -15.59
N TRP A 103 -16.51 24.86 -15.37
CA TRP A 103 -17.97 25.04 -15.30
C TRP A 103 -18.43 26.35 -15.93
N LYS A 104 -19.67 26.33 -16.44
CA LYS A 104 -20.35 27.49 -17.03
C LYS A 104 -21.85 27.28 -16.90
N GLY A 105 -22.57 28.30 -16.43
CA GLY A 105 -24.02 28.24 -16.31
C GLY A 105 -24.53 27.16 -15.35
N GLY A 106 -23.78 26.82 -14.28
CA GLY A 106 -24.19 25.84 -13.28
C GLY A 106 -23.95 24.38 -13.67
N VAL A 107 -23.26 24.13 -14.78
CA VAL A 107 -22.92 22.75 -15.20
C VAL A 107 -21.43 22.62 -15.47
N ILE A 108 -20.93 21.39 -15.27
CA ILE A 108 -19.56 21.01 -15.59
C ILE A 108 -19.41 20.96 -17.11
N THR A 109 -18.41 21.65 -17.64
CA THR A 109 -18.11 21.72 -19.07
C THR A 109 -16.88 20.93 -19.48
N SER A 110 -15.99 20.66 -18.51
CA SER A 110 -14.80 19.84 -18.70
C SER A 110 -14.42 19.18 -17.39
N PHE A 111 -13.91 17.96 -17.47
CA PHE A 111 -13.45 17.19 -16.33
C PHE A 111 -12.25 16.35 -16.72
N TRP A 112 -11.20 16.37 -15.90
CA TRP A 112 -9.98 15.62 -16.09
C TRP A 112 -9.37 15.25 -14.72
N ARG A 113 -8.88 14.02 -14.60
CA ARG A 113 -8.23 13.51 -13.39
C ARG A 113 -6.84 12.98 -13.69
N ASP A 114 -5.94 13.16 -12.74
CA ASP A 114 -4.65 12.46 -12.68
C ASP A 114 -4.44 11.82 -11.30
N ARG A 115 -3.63 10.76 -11.24
CA ARG A 115 -3.31 10.02 -10.02
C ARG A 115 -1.92 9.42 -10.11
N TRP A 116 -1.17 9.46 -9.02
CA TRP A 116 0.19 8.94 -8.98
C TRP A 116 0.65 8.63 -7.55
N PRO A 117 1.55 7.63 -7.35
CA PRO A 117 2.26 7.46 -6.09
C PRO A 117 3.36 8.50 -5.96
N SER A 118 3.75 8.82 -4.74
CA SER A 118 4.97 9.56 -4.44
C SER A 118 5.54 9.18 -3.07
N ASP A 119 6.78 9.60 -2.82
CA ASP A 119 7.46 9.43 -1.55
C ASP A 119 7.51 7.96 -1.07
N THR A 120 7.58 7.00 -1.99
CA THR A 120 7.78 5.60 -1.63
C THR A 120 9.16 5.42 -1.01
N GLY A 121 9.19 5.11 0.26
CA GLY A 121 10.41 4.94 1.04
C GLY A 121 10.25 3.91 2.14
N TRP A 122 11.29 3.66 2.92
CA TRP A 122 11.26 2.76 4.08
C TRP A 122 10.79 1.33 3.75
N GLY A 123 11.16 0.82 2.57
CA GLY A 123 10.79 -0.52 2.12
C GLY A 123 9.39 -0.63 1.51
N TRP A 124 8.64 0.47 1.40
CA TRP A 124 7.35 0.49 0.71
C TRP A 124 7.51 0.60 -0.80
N SER A 125 6.71 -0.13 -1.53
CA SER A 125 6.64 -0.15 -2.98
C SER A 125 5.20 0.01 -3.45
N PHE A 126 5.02 0.68 -4.58
CA PHE A 126 3.72 0.81 -5.23
C PHE A 126 3.48 -0.34 -6.20
N ASP A 127 2.38 -1.08 -6.03
CA ASP A 127 2.02 -2.22 -6.87
C ASP A 127 1.20 -1.84 -8.09
N GLY A 128 0.49 -0.72 -8.01
CA GLY A 128 -0.38 -0.26 -9.09
C GLY A 128 -1.69 0.35 -8.62
N HIS A 129 -2.46 0.84 -9.57
CA HIS A 129 -3.82 1.30 -9.37
C HIS A 129 -4.77 0.10 -9.44
N ILE A 130 -5.57 -0.13 -8.39
CA ILE A 130 -6.43 -1.33 -8.28
C ILE A 130 -7.93 -1.01 -8.36
N GLY A 131 -8.32 0.25 -8.24
CA GLY A 131 -9.72 0.65 -8.28
C GLY A 131 -9.92 2.08 -8.78
N SER A 132 -11.06 2.33 -9.43
CA SER A 132 -11.49 3.65 -9.90
C SER A 132 -12.93 3.60 -10.38
N ASN A 133 -13.67 4.70 -10.23
CA ASN A 133 -14.96 4.87 -10.90
C ASN A 133 -14.84 5.49 -12.30
N CYS A 134 -13.64 5.63 -12.82
CA CYS A 134 -13.39 6.15 -14.16
C CYS A 134 -13.11 5.02 -15.15
N VAL A 135 -13.79 5.05 -16.29
CA VAL A 135 -13.58 4.07 -17.37
C VAL A 135 -12.20 4.26 -18.00
N TYR A 136 -11.77 5.52 -18.15
CA TYR A 136 -10.46 5.87 -18.69
C TYR A 136 -9.57 6.42 -17.58
N GLU A 137 -8.27 6.31 -17.77
CA GLU A 137 -7.29 6.69 -16.75
C GLU A 137 -7.46 8.14 -16.26
N HIS A 138 -7.72 9.05 -17.16
CA HIS A 138 -7.88 10.48 -16.85
C HIS A 138 -9.33 10.93 -16.61
N CYS A 139 -10.31 10.02 -16.59
CA CYS A 139 -11.75 10.36 -16.45
C CYS A 139 -12.27 11.43 -17.42
N SER A 140 -11.64 11.64 -18.54
CA SER A 140 -11.99 12.72 -19.46
C SER A 140 -13.47 12.69 -19.84
N GLY A 141 -14.15 13.84 -19.70
CA GLY A 141 -15.57 14.00 -20.02
C GLY A 141 -16.56 13.49 -18.96
N ARG A 142 -16.09 12.92 -17.85
CA ARG A 142 -16.98 12.47 -16.77
C ARG A 142 -17.77 13.64 -16.19
N GLY A 143 -19.09 13.48 -16.06
CA GLY A 143 -19.98 14.48 -15.48
C GLY A 143 -20.17 15.76 -16.34
N VAL A 144 -19.63 15.83 -17.54
CA VAL A 144 -19.89 16.95 -18.45
C VAL A 144 -21.39 17.08 -18.75
N GLY A 145 -21.94 18.27 -18.61
CA GLY A 145 -23.37 18.55 -18.72
C GLY A 145 -24.16 18.32 -17.43
N THR A 146 -23.53 17.86 -16.35
CA THR A 146 -24.20 17.69 -15.04
C THR A 146 -23.78 18.78 -14.06
N TYR A 147 -24.55 18.94 -12.97
CA TYR A 147 -24.21 19.84 -11.87
C TYR A 147 -23.05 19.31 -11.02
N SER A 148 -22.96 18.01 -10.82
CA SER A 148 -21.93 17.42 -9.95
C SER A 148 -21.38 16.11 -10.50
N THR A 149 -20.14 15.83 -10.17
CA THR A 149 -19.49 14.54 -10.42
C THR A 149 -18.37 14.30 -9.39
N ASP A 150 -17.89 13.09 -9.35
CA ASP A 150 -16.77 12.68 -8.49
C ASP A 150 -15.76 11.83 -9.27
N ALA A 151 -14.56 11.74 -8.75
CA ALA A 151 -13.59 10.74 -9.16
C ALA A 151 -12.93 10.14 -7.92
N TRP A 152 -13.11 8.85 -7.71
CA TRP A 152 -12.33 8.13 -6.73
C TRP A 152 -11.32 7.20 -7.40
N SER A 153 -10.23 6.94 -6.69
CA SER A 153 -9.22 5.96 -7.10
C SER A 153 -8.59 5.31 -5.91
N GLN A 154 -8.12 4.08 -6.12
CA GLN A 154 -7.45 3.27 -5.11
C GLN A 154 -6.11 2.80 -5.63
N GLY A 155 -5.07 2.92 -4.79
CA GLY A 155 -3.74 2.36 -5.00
C GLY A 155 -3.52 1.11 -4.17
N SER A 156 -2.49 0.34 -4.53
CA SER A 156 -1.93 -0.74 -3.72
C SER A 156 -0.48 -0.45 -3.41
N PHE A 157 -0.12 -0.57 -2.14
CA PHE A 157 1.24 -0.47 -1.65
C PHE A 157 1.56 -1.66 -0.78
N HIS A 158 2.80 -2.14 -0.84
CA HIS A 158 3.29 -3.17 0.08
C HIS A 158 4.66 -2.79 0.64
N ALA A 159 4.98 -3.38 1.79
CA ALA A 159 6.33 -3.42 2.33
C ALA A 159 6.62 -4.84 2.81
N CYS A 160 7.84 -5.32 2.64
CA CYS A 160 8.20 -6.65 3.09
C CYS A 160 9.23 -6.60 4.21
N VAL A 161 8.92 -7.25 5.32
CA VAL A 161 9.85 -7.51 6.43
C VAL A 161 10.05 -9.02 6.55
N THR A 162 11.20 -9.49 6.15
CA THR A 162 11.66 -10.90 6.17
C THR A 162 10.64 -11.94 5.70
N TRP A 163 9.54 -12.14 6.40
CA TRP A 163 8.53 -13.19 6.19
C TRP A 163 7.09 -12.66 6.07
N TYR A 164 6.88 -11.37 6.24
CA TYR A 164 5.57 -10.72 6.20
C TYR A 164 5.60 -9.50 5.28
N CYS A 165 4.62 -9.40 4.39
CA CYS A 165 4.47 -8.28 3.47
C CYS A 165 3.09 -7.61 3.71
N PRO A 166 3.00 -6.62 4.61
CA PRO A 166 1.77 -5.86 4.78
C PRO A 166 1.40 -5.08 3.52
N HIS A 167 0.11 -5.04 3.22
CA HIS A 167 -0.44 -4.22 2.15
C HIS A 167 -1.30 -3.09 2.71
N LYS A 168 -1.30 -1.96 2.01
CA LYS A 168 -2.20 -0.82 2.25
C LYS A 168 -2.87 -0.42 0.94
N TYR A 169 -4.12 -0.04 1.06
CA TYR A 169 -4.99 0.25 -0.08
C TYR A 169 -5.61 1.65 0.04
N PRO A 170 -4.80 2.71 -0.06
CA PRO A 170 -5.31 4.07 0.05
C PRO A 170 -6.33 4.37 -1.05
N VAL A 171 -7.41 5.01 -0.64
CA VAL A 171 -8.46 5.53 -1.52
C VAL A 171 -8.45 7.04 -1.43
N VAL A 172 -8.53 7.71 -2.55
CA VAL A 172 -8.73 9.15 -2.66
C VAL A 172 -9.97 9.40 -3.50
N ASP A 173 -10.86 10.26 -3.00
CA ASP A 173 -12.07 10.70 -3.68
C ASP A 173 -12.12 12.23 -3.73
N ILE A 174 -12.45 12.78 -4.90
CA ILE A 174 -12.62 14.21 -5.14
C ILE A 174 -13.96 14.42 -5.84
N TRP A 175 -14.85 15.19 -5.23
CA TRP A 175 -16.11 15.62 -5.85
C TRP A 175 -16.09 17.09 -6.19
N VAL A 176 -16.77 17.45 -7.29
CA VAL A 176 -16.81 18.80 -7.84
C VAL A 176 -18.22 19.17 -8.30
N HIS A 177 -18.50 20.47 -8.36
CA HIS A 177 -19.81 21.00 -8.72
C HIS A 177 -19.70 22.05 -9.82
N GLY A 178 -20.80 22.26 -10.55
CA GLY A 178 -20.95 23.23 -11.63
C GLY A 178 -21.03 24.68 -11.16
N ASP A 179 -21.00 24.94 -9.87
CA ASP A 179 -20.86 26.28 -9.25
C ASP A 179 -19.42 26.58 -8.79
N GLY A 180 -18.50 25.64 -9.03
CA GLY A 180 -17.11 25.72 -8.57
C GLY A 180 -16.89 25.14 -7.18
N GLY A 181 -17.92 24.67 -6.50
CA GLY A 181 -17.80 23.93 -5.25
C GLY A 181 -17.01 22.62 -5.42
N SER A 182 -16.29 22.19 -4.41
CA SER A 182 -15.57 20.93 -4.42
C SER A 182 -15.21 20.46 -3.02
N GLY A 183 -15.04 19.15 -2.87
CA GLY A 183 -14.55 18.53 -1.64
C GLY A 183 -13.67 17.31 -1.95
N ALA A 184 -13.04 16.75 -0.92
CA ALA A 184 -12.24 15.55 -1.06
C ALA A 184 -12.21 14.75 0.24
N SER A 185 -11.98 13.44 0.09
CA SER A 185 -11.69 12.53 1.19
C SER A 185 -10.54 11.59 0.81
N ALA A 186 -9.89 11.03 1.83
CA ALA A 186 -8.92 9.96 1.64
C ALA A 186 -8.99 8.99 2.83
N THR A 187 -8.72 7.72 2.58
CA THR A 187 -8.74 6.65 3.59
C THR A 187 -7.74 5.56 3.24
N GLY A 188 -7.49 4.63 4.17
CA GLY A 188 -6.74 3.40 3.91
C GLY A 188 -5.21 3.56 3.79
N ALA A 189 -4.64 4.72 4.15
CA ALA A 189 -3.19 4.91 4.14
C ALA A 189 -2.51 4.35 5.39
#